data_1587bc8f461f08079bc05e70d9fb69eb
#
_entry.id   1587bc8f461f08079bc05e70d9fb69eb
#
_cell.length_a   1.000
_cell.length_b   1.000
_cell.length_c   1.000
_cell.angle_alpha   90.00
_cell.angle_beta   90.00
_cell.angle_gamma   90.00
#
_symmetry.space_group_name_H-M   'P 1'
#
loop_
_entity.id
_entity.type
_entity.pdbx_description
1 polymer ?
#
loop_
_entity_poly.entity_id
_entity_poly.type
_entity_poly.pdbx_seq_one_letter_code
_entity_poly.pdbx_strand_id
1 'polypeptide(L)'
;MLAGRVRMGQSWNGAGAAGAAGGLVRPAQRALAVPHVSARDPRGVDWRALRAAGARACVFDKDNTLTDPYALELRPEVAGAFAECLEAFGARNVALVSNSAGLAEYDPEGKEADRVERELGCPVLRHALKKPEIEPEALTRHFGCATEEMVMVGDRFLTDVMYGNRMGMLTVKVEAFTGSGERATVRAARWAETRLVGFWMGSLGTQPPAHAFFSHPAAEHSFLKKS
;
A
#
# COMPACT_ATOMS: atom_id res chain seq x y z
N MET A 1 36.09 16.95 0.45
CA MET A 1 34.89 16.89 -0.42
C MET A 1 33.75 16.38 0.42
N LEU A 2 32.85 17.30 0.83
CA LEU A 2 31.70 16.98 1.69
C LEU A 2 30.55 16.50 0.79
N ALA A 3 30.23 15.22 0.88
CA ALA A 3 29.05 14.67 0.22
C ALA A 3 27.79 15.26 0.87
N GLY A 4 27.08 16.12 0.14
CA GLY A 4 25.81 16.68 0.56
C GLY A 4 24.77 15.58 0.67
N ARG A 5 24.37 15.25 1.88
CA ARG A 5 23.15 14.46 2.13
C ARG A 5 21.95 15.27 1.65
N VAL A 6 21.39 14.88 0.52
CA VAL A 6 20.07 15.34 0.10
C VAL A 6 19.09 14.89 1.15
N ARG A 7 18.57 15.84 1.94
CA ARG A 7 17.46 15.57 2.89
C ARG A 7 16.18 15.40 2.09
N MET A 8 15.84 14.18 1.77
CA MET A 8 14.50 13.88 1.24
C MET A 8 13.44 14.28 2.27
N GLY A 9 12.67 15.31 1.94
CA GLY A 9 11.64 15.85 2.79
C GLY A 9 10.32 15.14 2.56
N GLN A 10 9.96 14.12 3.34
CA GLN A 10 8.54 13.81 3.49
C GLN A 10 7.89 14.97 4.26
N SER A 11 7.21 15.87 3.56
CA SER A 11 6.29 16.78 4.20
C SER A 11 5.03 16.01 4.57
N TRP A 12 4.56 16.16 5.79
CA TRP A 12 3.23 15.70 6.20
C TRP A 12 2.20 16.33 5.26
N ASN A 13 1.38 15.52 4.63
CA ASN A 13 0.34 16.01 3.73
C ASN A 13 -0.83 16.56 4.56
N GLY A 14 -0.69 17.78 5.06
CA GLY A 14 -1.71 18.44 5.85
C GLY A 14 -3.03 18.61 5.10
N ALA A 15 -2.99 18.73 3.78
CA ALA A 15 -4.21 18.79 2.94
C ALA A 15 -4.92 17.42 2.90
N GLY A 16 -4.17 16.32 2.77
CA GLY A 16 -4.72 14.96 2.86
C GLY A 16 -5.30 14.66 4.24
N ALA A 17 -4.61 15.08 5.31
CA ALA A 17 -5.11 14.88 6.67
C ALA A 17 -6.32 15.77 7.01
N ALA A 18 -6.36 17.02 6.54
CA ALA A 18 -7.52 17.91 6.74
C ALA A 18 -8.74 17.47 5.92
N GLY A 19 -8.54 17.03 4.67
CA GLY A 19 -9.59 16.43 3.84
C GLY A 19 -10.09 15.10 4.43
N ALA A 20 -9.17 14.27 4.94
CA ALA A 20 -9.51 13.03 5.60
C ALA A 20 -10.29 13.28 6.91
N ALA A 21 -9.86 14.20 7.77
CA ALA A 21 -10.53 14.46 9.05
C ALA A 21 -11.97 14.97 8.89
N GLY A 22 -12.22 15.86 7.92
CA GLY A 22 -13.57 16.39 7.64
C GLY A 22 -14.49 15.34 6.99
N GLY A 23 -13.96 14.44 6.17
CA GLY A 23 -14.70 13.43 5.44
C GLY A 23 -14.91 12.12 6.18
N LEU A 24 -14.02 11.75 7.10
CA LEU A 24 -14.05 10.50 7.88
C LEU A 24 -15.18 10.44 8.91
N VAL A 25 -15.95 11.51 9.06
CA VAL A 25 -17.15 11.52 9.93
C VAL A 25 -18.30 10.72 9.30
N ARG A 26 -18.38 10.60 7.98
CA ARG A 26 -19.45 9.84 7.31
C ARG A 26 -19.12 8.34 7.26
N PRO A 27 -20.10 7.43 7.53
CA PRO A 27 -19.89 5.98 7.52
C PRO A 27 -19.20 5.46 6.25
N ALA A 28 -19.64 5.91 5.08
CA ALA A 28 -19.06 5.52 3.80
C ALA A 28 -17.57 5.92 3.65
N GLN A 29 -17.16 7.02 4.25
CA GLN A 29 -15.77 7.48 4.19
C GLN A 29 -14.89 6.78 5.22
N ARG A 30 -15.43 6.37 6.37
CA ARG A 30 -14.74 5.50 7.33
C ARG A 30 -14.43 4.15 6.71
N ALA A 31 -15.37 3.58 5.97
CA ALA A 31 -15.21 2.31 5.27
C ALA A 31 -13.98 2.29 4.35
N LEU A 32 -13.66 3.42 3.70
CA LEU A 32 -12.48 3.53 2.84
C LEU A 32 -11.14 3.32 3.57
N ALA A 33 -11.10 3.51 4.88
CA ALA A 33 -9.89 3.27 5.66
C ALA A 33 -9.83 1.86 6.27
N VAL A 34 -10.87 1.04 6.10
CA VAL A 34 -10.94 -0.33 6.62
C VAL A 34 -10.42 -1.29 5.55
N PRO A 35 -9.40 -2.12 5.83
CA PRO A 35 -8.87 -3.07 4.87
C PRO A 35 -9.79 -4.29 4.72
N HIS A 36 -9.75 -4.93 3.55
CA HIS A 36 -10.42 -6.22 3.32
C HIS A 36 -9.69 -7.36 4.02
N VAL A 37 -8.36 -7.32 4.02
CA VAL A 37 -7.51 -8.35 4.62
C VAL A 37 -6.45 -7.67 5.50
N SER A 38 -6.19 -8.22 6.68
CA SER A 38 -5.13 -7.79 7.57
C SER A 38 -4.14 -8.93 7.79
N ALA A 39 -2.88 -8.70 7.49
CA ALA A 39 -1.80 -9.65 7.70
C ALA A 39 -0.69 -8.99 8.53
N ARG A 40 0.10 -9.79 9.25
CA ARG A 40 1.27 -9.28 9.96
C ARG A 40 2.29 -8.69 8.98
N ASP A 41 2.54 -9.40 7.91
CA ASP A 41 3.43 -9.00 6.83
C ASP A 41 3.09 -9.78 5.54
N PRO A 42 3.73 -9.51 4.39
CA PRO A 42 3.46 -10.19 3.13
C PRO A 42 3.58 -11.72 3.17
N ARG A 43 4.30 -12.31 4.13
CA ARG A 43 4.44 -13.78 4.29
C ARG A 43 3.13 -14.46 4.66
N GLY A 44 2.23 -13.74 5.35
CA GLY A 44 0.92 -14.24 5.74
C GLY A 44 -0.10 -14.26 4.59
N VAL A 45 0.20 -13.66 3.44
CA VAL A 45 -0.72 -13.56 2.31
C VAL A 45 -0.59 -14.77 1.39
N ASP A 46 -1.74 -15.35 1.00
CA ASP A 46 -1.81 -16.40 -0.02
C ASP A 46 -2.00 -15.76 -1.41
N TRP A 47 -0.89 -15.49 -2.09
CA TRP A 47 -0.87 -14.87 -3.41
C TRP A 47 -1.56 -15.72 -4.48
N ARG A 48 -1.47 -17.05 -4.36
CA ARG A 48 -2.11 -17.98 -5.30
C ARG A 48 -3.63 -17.98 -5.11
N ALA A 49 -4.10 -17.93 -3.87
CA ALA A 49 -5.53 -17.79 -3.59
C ALA A 49 -6.10 -16.48 -4.14
N LEU A 50 -5.39 -15.36 -3.98
CA LEU A 50 -5.78 -14.08 -4.58
C LEU A 50 -5.84 -14.16 -6.12
N ARG A 51 -4.84 -14.76 -6.73
CA ARG A 51 -4.81 -14.96 -8.18
C ARG A 51 -5.96 -15.86 -8.66
N ALA A 52 -6.26 -16.94 -7.94
CA ALA A 52 -7.35 -17.86 -8.23
C ALA A 52 -8.73 -17.20 -8.06
N ALA A 53 -8.88 -16.24 -7.13
CA ALA A 53 -10.11 -15.46 -6.95
C ALA A 53 -10.38 -14.46 -8.09
N GLY A 54 -9.41 -14.25 -8.99
CA GLY A 54 -9.56 -13.37 -10.15
C GLY A 54 -8.69 -12.11 -10.11
N ALA A 55 -7.87 -11.91 -9.08
CA ALA A 55 -6.94 -10.80 -9.05
C ALA A 55 -5.93 -10.91 -10.20
N ARG A 56 -5.69 -9.81 -10.91
CA ARG A 56 -4.82 -9.77 -12.09
C ARG A 56 -3.51 -9.04 -11.85
N ALA A 57 -3.49 -8.12 -10.90
CA ALA A 57 -2.31 -7.35 -10.57
C ALA A 57 -2.19 -7.07 -9.07
N CYS A 58 -0.94 -6.86 -8.61
CA CYS A 58 -0.63 -6.42 -7.25
C CYS A 58 0.11 -5.09 -7.27
N VAL A 59 -0.34 -4.17 -6.44
CA VAL A 59 0.29 -2.87 -6.20
C VAL A 59 0.80 -2.83 -4.77
N PHE A 60 2.08 -2.57 -4.60
CA PHE A 60 2.69 -2.49 -3.27
C PHE A 60 3.09 -1.07 -2.91
N ASP A 61 2.92 -0.71 -1.65
CA ASP A 61 3.76 0.33 -1.06
C ASP A 61 5.17 -0.23 -0.83
N LYS A 62 6.17 0.66 -0.76
CA LYS A 62 7.57 0.27 -0.59
C LYS A 62 7.99 0.30 0.87
N ASP A 63 7.94 1.48 1.48
CA ASP A 63 8.53 1.75 2.81
C ASP A 63 7.72 1.09 3.93
N ASN A 64 8.36 0.29 4.77
CA ASN A 64 7.72 -0.53 5.82
C ASN A 64 6.75 -1.63 5.33
N THR A 65 6.66 -1.84 4.02
CA THR A 65 5.90 -2.94 3.41
C THR A 65 6.82 -3.99 2.79
N LEU A 66 7.82 -3.56 2.04
CA LEU A 66 8.84 -4.42 1.39
C LEU A 66 10.26 -4.09 1.86
N THR A 67 10.54 -2.81 2.12
CA THR A 67 11.84 -2.31 2.53
C THR A 67 11.77 -1.60 3.86
N ASP A 68 12.91 -1.37 4.50
CA ASP A 68 12.99 -0.37 5.56
C ASP A 68 12.70 1.03 4.99
N PRO A 69 12.29 2.00 5.82
CA PRO A 69 12.05 3.36 5.37
C PRO A 69 13.25 3.92 4.62
N TYR A 70 13.00 4.37 3.38
CA TYR A 70 14.01 4.95 2.45
C TYR A 70 15.12 3.99 2.01
N ALA A 71 15.09 2.72 2.39
CA ALA A 71 16.01 1.72 1.86
C ALA A 71 15.64 1.33 0.43
N LEU A 72 16.63 0.90 -0.35
CA LEU A 72 16.44 0.34 -1.69
C LEU A 72 16.24 -1.18 -1.62
N GLU A 73 16.92 -1.81 -0.66
CA GLU A 73 17.00 -3.25 -0.53
C GLU A 73 15.71 -3.84 0.06
N LEU A 74 15.28 -4.93 -0.54
CA LEU A 74 14.19 -5.76 -0.03
C LEU A 74 14.60 -6.37 1.31
N ARG A 75 13.72 -6.32 2.29
CA ARG A 75 13.97 -6.98 3.57
C ARG A 75 14.06 -8.50 3.37
N PRO A 76 15.12 -9.16 3.90
CA PRO A 76 15.31 -10.60 3.75
C PRO A 76 14.10 -11.42 4.22
N GLU A 77 13.42 -10.96 5.26
CA GLU A 77 12.29 -11.67 5.86
C GLU A 77 11.08 -11.79 4.94
N VAL A 78 10.89 -10.85 4.02
CA VAL A 78 9.75 -10.84 3.09
C VAL A 78 10.14 -11.18 1.65
N ALA A 79 11.42 -11.36 1.38
CA ALA A 79 11.93 -11.64 0.02
C ALA A 79 11.28 -12.88 -0.59
N GLY A 80 11.14 -13.97 0.18
CA GLY A 80 10.47 -15.18 -0.28
C GLY A 80 9.00 -14.97 -0.64
N ALA A 81 8.26 -14.24 0.19
CA ALA A 81 6.85 -13.95 -0.05
C ALA A 81 6.66 -12.99 -1.25
N PHE A 82 7.57 -12.05 -1.45
CA PHE A 82 7.54 -11.18 -2.61
C PHE A 82 7.85 -11.95 -3.90
N ALA A 83 8.83 -12.87 -3.86
CA ALA A 83 9.10 -13.77 -4.99
C ALA A 83 7.90 -14.67 -5.32
N GLU A 84 7.19 -15.20 -4.31
CA GLU A 84 5.94 -15.94 -4.52
C GLU A 84 4.85 -15.09 -5.20
N CYS A 85 4.75 -13.81 -4.83
CA CYS A 85 3.83 -12.88 -5.49
C CYS A 85 4.22 -12.65 -6.95
N LEU A 86 5.50 -12.42 -7.23
CA LEU A 86 6.02 -12.27 -8.59
C LEU A 86 5.78 -13.54 -9.43
N GLU A 87 5.92 -14.73 -8.85
CA GLU A 87 5.61 -16.00 -9.51
C GLU A 87 4.11 -16.13 -9.81
N ALA A 88 3.24 -15.81 -8.84
CA ALA A 88 1.80 -15.98 -8.99
C ALA A 88 1.17 -15.02 -10.01
N PHE A 89 1.66 -13.78 -10.08
CA PHE A 89 1.09 -12.73 -10.93
C PHE A 89 1.91 -12.47 -12.20
N GLY A 90 3.20 -12.80 -12.21
CA GLY A 90 4.17 -12.36 -13.20
C GLY A 90 4.71 -10.96 -12.90
N ALA A 91 6.01 -10.73 -13.06
CA ALA A 91 6.70 -9.49 -12.68
C ALA A 91 6.08 -8.22 -13.30
N ARG A 92 5.49 -8.30 -14.50
CA ARG A 92 4.82 -7.16 -15.15
C ARG A 92 3.48 -6.79 -14.51
N ASN A 93 2.87 -7.70 -13.76
CA ASN A 93 1.60 -7.52 -13.07
C ASN A 93 1.80 -7.22 -11.57
N VAL A 94 3.02 -6.96 -11.15
CA VAL A 94 3.35 -6.48 -9.81
C VAL A 94 4.09 -5.16 -9.97
N ALA A 95 3.64 -4.12 -9.28
CA ALA A 95 4.30 -2.81 -9.34
C ALA A 95 4.29 -2.11 -7.98
N LEU A 96 5.17 -1.15 -7.83
CA LEU A 96 5.24 -0.30 -6.66
C LEU A 96 4.58 1.06 -6.93
N VAL A 97 3.88 1.57 -5.93
CA VAL A 97 3.40 2.96 -5.86
C VAL A 97 3.85 3.53 -4.52
N SER A 98 4.88 4.35 -4.53
CA SER A 98 5.51 4.86 -3.32
C SER A 98 5.51 6.38 -3.27
N ASN A 99 5.30 6.93 -2.09
CA ASN A 99 5.45 8.37 -1.87
C ASN A 99 6.93 8.82 -1.74
N SER A 100 7.89 7.90 -1.81
CA SER A 100 9.33 8.18 -1.72
C SER A 100 10.09 7.96 -3.03
N ALA A 101 9.58 7.12 -3.94
CA ALA A 101 10.17 6.83 -5.24
C ALA A 101 9.11 6.94 -6.34
N GLY A 102 9.43 7.58 -7.46
CA GLY A 102 8.52 7.79 -8.58
C GLY A 102 7.49 8.90 -8.39
N LEU A 103 7.49 9.60 -7.25
CA LEU A 103 6.68 10.80 -7.04
C LEU A 103 7.45 12.02 -7.60
N ALA A 104 6.87 12.72 -8.57
CA ALA A 104 7.51 13.83 -9.28
C ALA A 104 8.06 14.94 -8.35
N GLU A 105 7.44 15.16 -7.19
CA GLU A 105 7.92 16.15 -6.19
C GLU A 105 9.28 15.78 -5.59
N TYR A 106 9.57 14.47 -5.41
CA TYR A 106 10.79 13.99 -4.74
C TYR A 106 11.76 13.26 -5.69
N ASP A 107 11.25 12.77 -6.80
CA ASP A 107 11.99 12.02 -7.81
C ASP A 107 11.65 12.53 -9.22
N PRO A 108 11.91 13.83 -9.52
CA PRO A 108 11.50 14.46 -10.77
C PRO A 108 12.13 13.84 -12.02
N GLU A 109 13.32 13.24 -11.88
CA GLU A 109 14.03 12.56 -12.95
C GLU A 109 13.78 11.05 -12.97
N GLY A 110 13.03 10.50 -11.99
CA GLY A 110 12.76 9.07 -11.86
C GLY A 110 13.97 8.21 -11.48
N LYS A 111 15.08 8.80 -11.08
CA LYS A 111 16.33 8.08 -10.77
C LYS A 111 16.20 7.14 -9.58
N GLU A 112 15.44 7.56 -8.57
CA GLU A 112 15.20 6.73 -7.39
C GLU A 112 14.29 5.55 -7.74
N ALA A 113 13.24 5.82 -8.52
CA ALA A 113 12.37 4.77 -9.05
C ALA A 113 13.16 3.75 -9.90
N ASP A 114 14.06 4.22 -10.79
CA ASP A 114 14.91 3.33 -11.61
C ASP A 114 15.85 2.45 -10.76
N ARG A 115 16.32 2.96 -9.61
CA ARG A 115 17.13 2.16 -8.68
C ARG A 115 16.30 1.09 -7.99
N VAL A 116 15.13 1.46 -7.49
CA VAL A 116 14.21 0.54 -6.85
C VAL A 116 13.75 -0.53 -7.83
N GLU A 117 13.44 -0.19 -9.08
CA GLU A 117 13.06 -1.16 -10.12
C GLU A 117 14.16 -2.21 -10.36
N ARG A 118 15.42 -1.77 -10.44
CA ARG A 118 16.56 -2.70 -10.63
C ARG A 118 16.76 -3.61 -9.43
N GLU A 119 16.58 -3.10 -8.22
CA GLU A 119 16.78 -3.85 -6.98
C GLU A 119 15.66 -4.85 -6.73
N LEU A 120 14.41 -4.43 -6.92
CA LEU A 120 13.24 -5.25 -6.58
C LEU A 120 12.70 -6.07 -7.76
N GLY A 121 13.19 -5.82 -8.98
CA GLY A 121 12.82 -6.59 -10.17
C GLY A 121 11.38 -6.37 -10.64
N CYS A 122 10.73 -5.28 -10.23
CA CYS A 122 9.38 -4.93 -10.66
C CYS A 122 9.23 -3.42 -10.91
N PRO A 123 8.28 -2.98 -11.76
CA PRO A 123 8.06 -1.57 -12.07
C PRO A 123 7.74 -0.71 -10.84
N VAL A 124 8.23 0.52 -10.82
CA VAL A 124 7.79 1.59 -9.93
C VAL A 124 6.97 2.59 -10.73
N LEU A 125 5.70 2.75 -10.44
CA LEU A 125 4.84 3.66 -11.19
C LEU A 125 5.15 5.11 -10.81
N ARG A 126 5.41 5.94 -11.85
CA ARG A 126 5.66 7.38 -11.69
C ARG A 126 4.31 8.09 -11.59
N HIS A 127 4.21 9.03 -10.66
CA HIS A 127 2.98 9.77 -10.41
C HIS A 127 3.26 11.20 -9.91
N ALA A 128 2.30 12.10 -10.13
CA ALA A 128 2.41 13.50 -9.73
C ALA A 128 1.85 13.77 -8.33
N LEU A 129 0.87 12.98 -7.89
CA LEU A 129 0.14 13.16 -6.64
C LEU A 129 0.55 12.10 -5.62
N LYS A 130 0.44 12.43 -4.33
CA LYS A 130 0.68 11.48 -3.23
C LYS A 130 -0.55 10.58 -3.03
N LYS A 131 -0.33 9.35 -2.57
CA LYS A 131 -1.45 8.54 -2.04
C LYS A 131 -2.13 9.31 -0.89
N PRO A 132 -3.45 9.32 -0.82
CA PRO A 132 -4.42 8.54 -1.62
C PRO A 132 -4.97 9.28 -2.87
N GLU A 133 -4.35 10.34 -3.34
CA GLU A 133 -4.86 11.22 -4.42
C GLU A 133 -4.39 10.80 -5.84
N ILE A 134 -3.64 9.70 -5.97
CA ILE A 134 -3.17 9.18 -7.27
C ILE A 134 -4.38 8.68 -8.06
N GLU A 135 -4.44 9.05 -9.35
CA GLU A 135 -5.53 8.66 -10.23
C GLU A 135 -5.34 7.26 -10.83
N PRO A 136 -6.44 6.55 -11.19
CA PRO A 136 -6.39 5.15 -11.61
C PRO A 136 -5.78 4.94 -13.01
N GLU A 137 -5.72 5.97 -13.86
CA GLU A 137 -5.30 5.83 -15.26
C GLU A 137 -3.90 5.28 -15.45
N ALA A 138 -2.98 5.63 -14.54
CA ALA A 138 -1.61 5.12 -14.60
C ALA A 138 -1.57 3.60 -14.35
N LEU A 139 -2.40 3.13 -13.40
CA LEU A 139 -2.51 1.71 -13.07
C LEU A 139 -3.18 0.92 -14.18
N THR A 140 -4.35 1.36 -14.64
CA THR A 140 -5.12 0.67 -15.68
C THR A 140 -4.36 0.60 -17.00
N ARG A 141 -3.62 1.66 -17.35
CA ARG A 141 -2.76 1.68 -18.53
C ARG A 141 -1.59 0.71 -18.40
N HIS A 142 -0.98 0.65 -17.22
CA HIS A 142 0.18 -0.22 -16.97
C HIS A 142 -0.22 -1.71 -16.98
N PHE A 143 -1.27 -2.06 -16.24
CA PHE A 143 -1.67 -3.46 -16.06
C PHE A 143 -2.65 -4.00 -17.11
N GLY A 144 -3.32 -3.12 -17.87
CA GLY A 144 -4.32 -3.53 -18.85
C GLY A 144 -5.52 -4.27 -18.24
N CYS A 145 -5.88 -3.92 -17.00
CA CYS A 145 -7.05 -4.46 -16.30
C CYS A 145 -7.73 -3.37 -15.46
N ALA A 146 -8.97 -3.63 -15.03
CA ALA A 146 -9.71 -2.72 -14.16
C ALA A 146 -9.10 -2.70 -12.75
N THR A 147 -9.27 -1.59 -12.02
CA THR A 147 -8.73 -1.45 -10.67
C THR A 147 -9.34 -2.44 -9.69
N GLU A 148 -10.59 -2.86 -9.91
CA GLU A 148 -11.30 -3.88 -9.14
C GLU A 148 -10.67 -5.29 -9.28
N GLU A 149 -9.83 -5.50 -10.30
CA GLU A 149 -9.06 -6.73 -10.50
C GLU A 149 -7.65 -6.64 -9.87
N MET A 150 -7.36 -5.56 -9.12
CA MET A 150 -6.06 -5.32 -8.51
C MET A 150 -6.12 -5.48 -6.98
N VAL A 151 -4.96 -5.78 -6.42
CA VAL A 151 -4.74 -5.85 -4.97
C VAL A 151 -3.78 -4.74 -4.56
N MET A 152 -4.16 -3.90 -3.58
CA MET A 152 -3.27 -2.93 -2.95
C MET A 152 -2.74 -3.47 -1.64
N VAL A 153 -1.43 -3.50 -1.48
CA VAL A 153 -0.74 -3.98 -0.28
C VAL A 153 0.08 -2.84 0.33
N GLY A 154 -0.17 -2.52 1.58
CA GLY A 154 0.57 -1.45 2.26
C GLY A 154 0.37 -1.43 3.76
N ASP A 155 1.15 -0.60 4.44
CA ASP A 155 1.23 -0.57 5.90
C ASP A 155 0.43 0.56 6.56
N ARG A 156 -0.20 1.46 5.77
CA ARG A 156 -0.90 2.62 6.29
C ARG A 156 -2.38 2.66 5.91
N PHE A 157 -3.23 2.93 6.91
CA PHE A 157 -4.68 3.01 6.72
C PHE A 157 -5.11 4.19 5.84
N LEU A 158 -4.60 5.39 6.12
CA LEU A 158 -5.05 6.63 5.44
C LEU A 158 -4.28 6.95 4.15
N THR A 159 -3.33 6.13 3.77
CA THR A 159 -2.63 6.25 2.49
C THR A 159 -2.92 5.05 1.61
N ASP A 160 -2.47 3.86 1.97
CA ASP A 160 -2.51 2.67 1.14
C ASP A 160 -3.89 2.03 1.08
N VAL A 161 -4.47 1.74 2.26
CA VAL A 161 -5.80 1.14 2.34
C VAL A 161 -6.84 2.09 1.76
N MET A 162 -6.80 3.37 2.14
CA MET A 162 -7.71 4.37 1.60
C MET A 162 -7.55 4.56 0.09
N TYR A 163 -6.31 4.55 -0.40
CA TYR A 163 -6.03 4.59 -1.84
C TYR A 163 -6.65 3.40 -2.56
N GLY A 164 -6.33 2.19 -2.12
CA GLY A 164 -6.86 0.97 -2.75
C GLY A 164 -8.39 0.93 -2.74
N ASN A 165 -9.01 1.22 -1.60
CA ASN A 165 -10.47 1.23 -1.48
C ASN A 165 -11.14 2.31 -2.34
N ARG A 166 -10.55 3.49 -2.47
CA ARG A 166 -11.06 4.56 -3.37
C ARG A 166 -11.02 4.14 -4.83
N MET A 167 -10.03 3.33 -5.21
CA MET A 167 -9.88 2.79 -6.55
C MET A 167 -10.70 1.49 -6.78
N GLY A 168 -11.40 0.99 -5.77
CA GLY A 168 -12.15 -0.26 -5.87
C GLY A 168 -11.28 -1.52 -5.80
N MET A 169 -10.01 -1.41 -5.39
CA MET A 169 -9.10 -2.55 -5.25
C MET A 169 -9.43 -3.39 -4.02
N LEU A 170 -9.08 -4.67 -4.04
CA LEU A 170 -8.92 -5.43 -2.80
C LEU A 170 -7.74 -4.88 -2.02
N THR A 171 -7.92 -4.62 -0.72
CA THR A 171 -6.86 -4.04 0.11
C THR A 171 -6.33 -5.02 1.14
N VAL A 172 -5.02 -5.15 1.21
CA VAL A 172 -4.28 -5.94 2.19
C VAL A 172 -3.45 -4.98 3.05
N LYS A 173 -3.80 -4.89 4.33
CA LYS A 173 -3.06 -4.12 5.32
C LYS A 173 -2.01 -5.00 5.97
N VAL A 174 -0.75 -4.57 5.94
CA VAL A 174 0.35 -5.20 6.68
C VAL A 174 0.82 -4.31 7.84
N GLU A 175 1.43 -4.90 8.86
CA GLU A 175 2.05 -4.13 9.93
C GLU A 175 3.37 -3.52 9.44
N ALA A 176 3.68 -2.31 9.91
CA ALA A 176 4.98 -1.71 9.64
C ALA A 176 6.10 -2.52 10.30
N PHE A 177 7.20 -2.75 9.58
CA PHE A 177 8.32 -3.52 10.11
C PHE A 177 9.00 -2.84 11.30
N THR A 178 9.16 -1.52 11.23
CA THR A 178 9.88 -0.76 12.24
C THR A 178 9.44 0.70 12.27
N GLY A 179 9.55 1.33 13.43
CA GLY A 179 9.50 2.79 13.55
C GLY A 179 10.88 3.43 13.46
N SER A 180 11.94 2.63 13.34
CA SER A 180 13.31 3.12 13.20
C SER A 180 13.52 3.75 11.83
N GLY A 181 14.18 4.89 11.77
CA GLY A 181 14.41 5.63 10.52
C GLY A 181 13.25 6.51 10.07
N GLU A 182 12.03 6.31 10.55
CA GLU A 182 10.91 7.20 10.26
C GLU A 182 10.96 8.49 11.08
N ARG A 183 10.47 9.58 10.49
CA ARG A 183 10.25 10.84 11.22
C ARG A 183 9.24 10.65 12.35
N ALA A 184 9.45 11.33 13.46
CA ALA A 184 8.54 11.28 14.62
C ALA A 184 7.09 11.67 14.24
N THR A 185 6.92 12.61 13.30
CA THR A 185 5.61 13.02 12.77
C THR A 185 4.88 11.89 12.02
N VAL A 186 5.62 11.08 11.24
CA VAL A 186 5.06 9.93 10.51
C VAL A 186 4.65 8.83 11.49
N ARG A 187 5.49 8.55 12.51
CA ARG A 187 5.15 7.59 13.57
C ARG A 187 3.91 8.02 14.37
N ALA A 188 3.83 9.32 14.74
CA ALA A 188 2.68 9.85 15.45
C ALA A 188 1.40 9.75 14.62
N ALA A 189 1.48 10.08 13.32
CA ALA A 189 0.36 9.94 12.38
C ALA A 189 -0.09 8.47 12.28
N ARG A 190 0.83 7.53 12.09
CA ARG A 190 0.55 6.08 12.05
C ARG A 190 -0.11 5.59 13.34
N TRP A 191 0.38 6.01 14.50
CA TRP A 191 -0.24 5.69 15.77
C TRP A 191 -1.68 6.19 15.86
N ALA A 192 -1.92 7.46 15.49
CA ALA A 192 -3.25 8.06 15.48
C ALA A 192 -4.19 7.34 14.49
N GLU A 193 -3.72 7.02 13.27
CA GLU A 193 -4.47 6.25 12.27
C GLU A 193 -4.89 4.89 12.83
N THR A 194 -3.95 4.16 13.42
CA THR A 194 -4.20 2.82 13.98
C THR A 194 -5.26 2.85 15.09
N ARG A 195 -5.18 3.84 15.99
CA ARG A 195 -6.18 4.01 17.06
C ARG A 195 -7.56 4.37 16.50
N LEU A 196 -7.59 5.29 15.55
CA LEU A 196 -8.83 5.79 14.97
C LEU A 196 -9.54 4.70 14.15
N VAL A 197 -8.83 4.04 13.25
CA VAL A 197 -9.41 2.97 12.43
C VAL A 197 -9.74 1.75 13.28
N GLY A 198 -8.91 1.40 14.27
CA GLY A 198 -9.21 0.35 15.24
C GLY A 198 -10.50 0.60 16.01
N PHE A 199 -10.76 1.86 16.41
CA PHE A 199 -12.04 2.25 17.00
C PHE A 199 -13.20 2.10 16.02
N TRP A 200 -13.04 2.50 14.76
CA TRP A 200 -14.10 2.33 13.75
C TRP A 200 -14.43 0.86 13.48
N MET A 201 -13.42 0.01 13.38
CA MET A 201 -13.61 -1.43 13.16
C MET A 201 -14.22 -2.11 14.39
N GLY A 202 -13.63 -1.90 15.57
CA GLY A 202 -14.00 -2.60 16.79
C GLY A 202 -15.27 -2.06 17.43
N SER A 203 -15.38 -0.73 17.64
CA SER A 203 -16.50 -0.14 18.38
C SER A 203 -17.69 0.23 17.51
N LEU A 204 -17.44 0.64 16.26
CA LEU A 204 -18.51 1.04 15.34
C LEU A 204 -18.88 -0.04 14.32
N GLY A 205 -18.18 -1.18 14.32
CA GLY A 205 -18.45 -2.28 13.40
C GLY A 205 -18.28 -1.90 11.93
N THR A 206 -17.45 -0.87 11.64
CA THR A 206 -17.24 -0.41 10.25
C THR A 206 -16.57 -1.52 9.45
N GLN A 207 -17.20 -1.88 8.33
CA GLN A 207 -16.69 -2.88 7.39
C GLN A 207 -15.99 -2.19 6.21
N PRO A 208 -15.07 -2.88 5.49
CA PRO A 208 -14.53 -2.38 4.23
C PRO A 208 -15.64 -2.19 3.18
N PRO A 209 -15.36 -1.44 2.09
CA PRO A 209 -16.28 -1.39 0.95
C PRO A 209 -16.55 -2.80 0.39
N ALA A 210 -17.71 -2.99 -0.25
CA ALA A 210 -17.97 -4.26 -0.93
C ALA A 210 -16.95 -4.50 -2.06
N HIS A 211 -16.46 -5.72 -2.19
CA HIS A 211 -15.54 -6.11 -3.24
C HIS A 211 -15.88 -7.50 -3.77
N ALA A 212 -15.75 -7.73 -5.09
CA ALA A 212 -16.15 -8.99 -5.73
C ALA A 212 -15.40 -10.22 -5.16
N PHE A 213 -14.12 -10.05 -4.81
CA PHE A 213 -13.31 -11.14 -4.20
C PHE A 213 -13.56 -11.30 -2.70
N PHE A 214 -14.28 -10.37 -2.09
CA PHE A 214 -14.54 -10.32 -0.65
C PHE A 214 -16.05 -10.34 -0.38
N SER A 215 -16.70 -11.44 -0.78
CA SER A 215 -18.17 -11.57 -0.72
C SER A 215 -18.72 -11.85 0.69
N HIS A 216 -17.86 -12.19 1.66
CA HIS A 216 -18.25 -12.47 3.05
C HIS A 216 -17.07 -12.17 4.00
N PRO A 217 -17.28 -11.69 5.24
CA PRO A 217 -16.20 -11.44 6.21
C PRO A 217 -15.27 -12.64 6.46
N ALA A 218 -15.81 -13.87 6.37
CA ALA A 218 -14.98 -15.08 6.45
C ALA A 218 -14.01 -15.25 5.25
N ALA A 219 -14.19 -14.50 4.15
CA ALA A 219 -13.28 -14.51 3.00
C ALA A 219 -11.91 -13.90 3.32
N GLU A 220 -11.78 -13.09 4.39
CA GLU A 220 -10.48 -12.63 4.87
C GLU A 220 -9.52 -13.81 5.07
N HIS A 221 -9.98 -14.86 5.74
CA HIS A 221 -9.16 -16.04 6.02
C HIS A 221 -8.82 -16.87 4.78
N SER A 222 -9.55 -16.72 3.67
CA SER A 222 -9.25 -17.44 2.43
C SER A 222 -8.04 -16.90 1.69
N PHE A 223 -7.62 -15.66 1.99
CA PHE A 223 -6.45 -15.01 1.40
C PHE A 223 -5.25 -14.98 2.34
N LEU A 224 -5.36 -15.60 3.51
CA LEU A 224 -4.27 -15.78 4.45
C LEU A 224 -3.75 -17.22 4.39
N LYS A 225 -2.43 -17.38 4.46
CA LYS A 225 -1.82 -18.71 4.57
C LYS A 225 -2.30 -19.37 5.86
N LYS A 226 -2.68 -20.63 5.77
CA LYS A 226 -2.98 -21.45 6.95
C LYS A 226 -1.68 -21.69 7.71
N SER A 227 -1.65 -21.30 8.97
CA SER A 227 -0.55 -21.58 9.91
C SER A 227 -0.44 -23.07 10.22
#